data_7c371f52e67c356d4898a77deccc592c
#
_entry.id   7c371f52e67c356d4898a77deccc592c
#
_cell.length_a   1.000
_cell.length_b   1.000
_cell.length_c   1.000
_cell.angle_alpha   90.00
_cell.angle_beta   90.00
_cell.angle_gamma   90.00
#
_symmetry.space_group_name_H-M   'P 1'
#
loop_
_entity.id
_entity.type
_entity.pdbx_description
1 polymer ?
#
loop_
_entity_poly.entity_id
_entity_poly.type
_entity_poly.pdbx_seq_one_letter_code
_entity_poly.pdbx_strand_id
1 'polypeptide(L)'
;MGGLDASATTAPRQLTTAHGLRIAVEGVGKIYGEGTKEAFEALKPTTIDITPGEFVSVVGPSGCGKSTLMLMVAGLLKPSAGVILVGAKPLTGALTDVGIVFQDHLLLEFRTALDNVLLQGVIRHLPLPPVRKRALELFERLGLAHAGDRYPHELSGGMRQRVSLARALVLSPSVLLMDEPFGALDALTRIQVRHDLEQLWMVDRQTVLFITHSVEEAVGLSDRVLVMSPSPGRVVEELSIDLPRPRPVALGEEPELAAYSKRIYDHFARLGVIHR
;
A
#
# COMPACT_ATOMS: atom_id res chain seq x y z
N MET A 1 17.66 50.24 -6.71
CA MET A 1 17.79 49.37 -7.90
C MET A 1 18.54 48.13 -7.49
N GLY A 2 17.88 47.01 -7.32
CA GLY A 2 18.47 45.73 -6.99
C GLY A 2 17.42 44.68 -7.40
N GLY A 3 17.64 44.09 -8.59
CA GLY A 3 16.73 43.14 -9.19
C GLY A 3 16.70 41.85 -8.39
N LEU A 4 15.51 41.36 -8.11
CA LEU A 4 15.24 40.02 -7.63
C LEU A 4 15.29 39.07 -8.83
N ASP A 5 16.33 38.30 -8.90
CA ASP A 5 16.52 37.25 -9.89
C ASP A 5 15.66 36.04 -9.49
N ALA A 6 14.47 35.93 -10.09
CA ALA A 6 13.54 34.83 -9.92
C ALA A 6 13.58 33.93 -11.17
N SER A 7 14.55 33.03 -11.24
CA SER A 7 14.54 31.97 -12.26
C SER A 7 15.10 30.63 -11.72
N ALA A 8 14.36 30.03 -10.82
CA ALA A 8 14.49 28.59 -10.61
C ALA A 8 13.50 27.88 -11.55
N THR A 9 13.89 27.72 -12.80
CA THR A 9 13.17 26.86 -13.76
C THR A 9 13.35 25.44 -13.33
N THR A 10 12.36 24.91 -12.57
CA THR A 10 12.28 23.49 -12.26
C THR A 10 11.95 22.75 -13.57
N ALA A 11 12.93 22.05 -14.12
CA ALA A 11 12.74 21.21 -15.29
C ALA A 11 11.59 20.20 -15.04
N PRO A 12 10.72 19.93 -16.03
CA PRO A 12 9.65 18.97 -15.88
C PRO A 12 10.24 17.59 -15.55
N ARG A 13 9.89 17.04 -14.38
CA ARG A 13 10.28 15.70 -13.96
C ARG A 13 9.71 14.72 -15.00
N GLN A 14 10.56 14.13 -15.81
CA GLN A 14 10.16 13.04 -16.70
C GLN A 14 9.56 11.93 -15.83
N LEU A 15 8.43 11.38 -16.29
CA LEU A 15 7.83 10.16 -15.71
C LEU A 15 8.82 9.02 -15.95
N THR A 16 9.83 8.91 -15.11
CA THR A 16 10.78 7.80 -15.13
C THR A 16 10.09 6.57 -14.57
N THR A 17 10.31 5.42 -15.19
CA THR A 17 9.96 4.11 -14.66
C THR A 17 10.42 4.05 -13.21
N ALA A 18 9.47 3.97 -12.27
CA ALA A 18 9.76 4.00 -10.86
C ALA A 18 10.52 2.74 -10.49
N HIS A 19 11.81 2.87 -10.23
CA HIS A 19 12.52 1.86 -9.46
C HIS A 19 12.10 2.03 -8.00
N GLY A 20 11.58 0.98 -7.37
CA GLY A 20 11.18 1.01 -5.96
C GLY A 20 12.27 1.59 -5.06
N LEU A 21 11.89 2.19 -3.95
CA LEU A 21 12.82 2.66 -2.92
C LEU A 21 12.90 1.65 -1.78
N ARG A 22 14.09 1.47 -1.22
CA ARG A 22 14.26 0.70 0.02
C ARG A 22 13.51 1.38 1.16
N ILE A 23 12.84 0.58 2.00
CA ILE A 23 12.22 1.04 3.24
C ILE A 23 12.88 0.29 4.39
N ALA A 24 13.61 1.00 5.24
CA ALA A 24 14.20 0.44 6.45
C ALA A 24 13.47 0.99 7.68
N VAL A 25 12.91 0.09 8.47
CA VAL A 25 12.25 0.34 9.75
C VAL A 25 13.19 -0.18 10.82
N GLU A 26 13.78 0.69 11.64
CA GLU A 26 14.83 0.33 12.58
C GLU A 26 14.38 0.60 14.02
N GLY A 27 14.02 -0.45 14.75
CA GLY A 27 13.59 -0.39 16.16
C GLY A 27 12.36 0.48 16.37
N VAL A 28 11.47 0.58 15.37
CA VAL A 28 10.31 1.47 15.40
C VAL A 28 9.22 0.91 16.30
N GLY A 29 8.80 1.71 17.27
CA GLY A 29 7.69 1.43 18.17
C GLY A 29 6.72 2.58 18.26
N LYS A 30 5.49 2.29 18.72
CA LYS A 30 4.45 3.30 18.92
C LYS A 30 3.70 3.11 20.20
N ILE A 31 3.71 4.17 21.01
CA ILE A 31 2.88 4.33 22.20
C ILE A 31 1.94 5.51 21.95
N TYR A 32 0.64 5.29 22.02
CA TYR A 32 -0.35 6.37 22.01
C TYR A 32 -0.56 6.89 23.41
N GLY A 33 -0.82 8.19 23.56
CA GLY A 33 -1.02 8.81 24.88
C GLY A 33 0.21 8.72 25.79
N GLU A 34 1.42 8.71 25.25
CA GLU A 34 2.66 8.63 26.00
C GLU A 34 2.71 9.71 27.10
N GLY A 35 3.06 9.31 28.33
CA GLY A 35 3.07 10.20 29.50
C GLY A 35 1.70 10.40 30.17
N THR A 36 0.63 9.80 29.68
CA THR A 36 -0.71 9.84 30.28
C THR A 36 -1.06 8.52 30.98
N LYS A 37 -2.13 8.52 31.77
CA LYS A 37 -2.67 7.28 32.39
C LYS A 37 -3.30 6.33 31.37
N GLU A 38 -3.60 6.81 30.17
CA GLU A 38 -4.23 6.07 29.07
C GLU A 38 -3.20 5.65 28.02
N ALA A 39 -1.91 5.61 28.39
CA ALA A 39 -0.86 5.19 27.48
C ALA A 39 -1.08 3.76 27.00
N PHE A 40 -1.08 3.57 25.68
CA PHE A 40 -1.30 2.27 25.02
C PHE A 40 -0.17 1.98 24.04
N GLU A 41 0.55 0.89 24.25
CA GLU A 41 1.57 0.41 23.32
C GLU A 41 0.90 -0.34 22.16
N ALA A 42 0.87 0.29 21.00
CA ALA A 42 0.26 -0.29 19.79
C ALA A 42 1.23 -1.17 19.01
N LEU A 43 2.52 -0.79 18.99
CA LEU A 43 3.58 -1.51 18.28
C LEU A 43 4.83 -1.54 19.13
N LYS A 44 5.36 -2.73 19.39
CA LYS A 44 6.67 -2.93 20.01
C LYS A 44 7.78 -2.56 19.04
N PRO A 45 9.01 -2.25 19.55
CA PRO A 45 10.15 -2.01 18.69
C PRO A 45 10.31 -3.11 17.65
N THR A 46 10.21 -2.72 16.38
CA THR A 46 10.16 -3.62 15.23
C THR A 46 11.20 -3.15 14.21
N THR A 47 11.94 -4.11 13.65
CA THR A 47 12.93 -3.85 12.60
C THR A 47 12.53 -4.64 11.37
N ILE A 48 12.40 -3.97 10.23
CA ILE A 48 12.01 -4.54 8.93
C ILE A 48 12.84 -3.84 7.87
N ASP A 49 13.37 -4.61 6.93
CA ASP A 49 14.04 -4.08 5.74
C ASP A 49 13.31 -4.55 4.49
N ILE A 50 12.78 -3.62 3.69
CA ILE A 50 12.10 -3.91 2.44
C ILE A 50 12.98 -3.45 1.30
N THR A 51 13.35 -4.38 0.43
CA THR A 51 14.24 -4.08 -0.71
C THR A 51 13.49 -3.34 -1.82
N PRO A 52 14.19 -2.55 -2.66
CA PRO A 52 13.56 -1.86 -3.79
C PRO A 52 12.82 -2.84 -4.71
N GLY A 53 11.56 -2.52 -5.01
CA GLY A 53 10.71 -3.34 -5.88
C GLY A 53 10.16 -4.62 -5.25
N GLU A 54 10.35 -4.83 -3.96
CA GLU A 54 9.78 -5.96 -3.22
C GLU A 54 8.31 -5.72 -2.86
N PHE A 55 7.49 -6.76 -2.95
CA PHE A 55 6.12 -6.75 -2.48
C PHE A 55 6.05 -7.45 -1.12
N VAL A 56 5.90 -6.68 -0.05
CA VAL A 56 5.84 -7.21 1.33
C VAL A 56 4.43 -7.05 1.90
N SER A 57 3.86 -8.15 2.37
CA SER A 57 2.59 -8.12 3.11
C SER A 57 2.81 -8.19 4.62
N VAL A 58 1.92 -7.53 5.35
CA VAL A 58 1.80 -7.64 6.80
C VAL A 58 0.46 -8.24 7.14
N VAL A 59 0.46 -9.40 7.78
CA VAL A 59 -0.74 -10.09 8.24
C VAL A 59 -0.78 -10.19 9.75
N GLY A 60 -1.97 -10.14 10.33
CA GLY A 60 -2.14 -10.26 11.77
C GLY A 60 -3.56 -9.90 12.20
N PRO A 61 -3.93 -10.17 13.46
CA PRO A 61 -5.26 -9.89 13.98
C PRO A 61 -5.58 -8.39 13.95
N SER A 62 -6.88 -8.07 14.04
CA SER A 62 -7.32 -6.67 14.13
C SER A 62 -6.73 -5.99 15.36
N GLY A 63 -6.36 -4.71 15.23
CA GLY A 63 -5.80 -3.93 16.33
C GLY A 63 -4.35 -4.22 16.70
N CYS A 64 -3.63 -5.10 15.97
CA CYS A 64 -2.22 -5.41 16.28
C CYS A 64 -1.19 -4.38 15.78
N GLY A 65 -1.63 -3.23 15.23
CA GLY A 65 -0.74 -2.14 14.85
C GLY A 65 -0.28 -2.11 13.38
N LYS A 66 -0.88 -2.91 12.48
CA LYS A 66 -0.53 -2.93 11.04
C LYS A 66 -0.71 -1.55 10.38
N SER A 67 -1.89 -0.96 10.50
CA SER A 67 -2.17 0.39 9.95
C SER A 67 -1.31 1.45 10.62
N THR A 68 -1.01 1.30 11.92
CA THR A 68 -0.07 2.17 12.65
C THR A 68 1.33 2.13 12.01
N LEU A 69 1.84 0.93 11.70
CA LEU A 69 3.11 0.76 11.01
C LEU A 69 3.08 1.43 9.64
N MET A 70 2.04 1.21 8.84
CA MET A 70 1.91 1.81 7.52
C MET A 70 1.86 3.35 7.59
N LEU A 71 1.09 3.92 8.53
CA LEU A 71 1.02 5.38 8.70
C LEU A 71 2.37 5.98 9.12
N MET A 72 3.18 5.23 9.90
CA MET A 72 4.54 5.66 10.23
C MET A 72 5.45 5.59 9.01
N VAL A 73 5.36 4.56 8.17
CA VAL A 73 6.11 4.45 6.90
C VAL A 73 5.67 5.52 5.89
N ALA A 74 4.39 5.91 5.91
CA ALA A 74 3.91 7.05 5.12
C ALA A 74 4.41 8.42 5.62
N GLY A 75 5.00 8.47 6.82
CA GLY A 75 5.38 9.73 7.49
C GLY A 75 4.19 10.55 7.98
N LEU A 76 3.00 9.96 8.03
CA LEU A 76 1.76 10.57 8.52
C LEU A 76 1.60 10.43 10.04
N LEU A 77 2.35 9.51 10.64
CA LEU A 77 2.40 9.28 12.07
C LEU A 77 3.86 9.20 12.53
N LYS A 78 4.22 9.97 13.56
CA LYS A 78 5.56 9.92 14.12
C LYS A 78 5.72 8.69 15.03
N PRO A 79 6.77 7.88 14.88
CA PRO A 79 7.09 6.82 15.82
C PRO A 79 7.44 7.38 17.21
N SER A 80 7.18 6.60 18.27
CA SER A 80 7.61 6.91 19.64
C SER A 80 9.07 6.50 19.88
N ALA A 81 9.56 5.53 19.14
CA ALA A 81 10.95 5.05 19.19
C ALA A 81 11.40 4.60 17.80
N GLY A 82 12.70 4.56 17.58
CA GLY A 82 13.31 4.11 16.34
C GLY A 82 13.28 5.13 15.21
N VAL A 83 13.69 4.70 14.02
CA VAL A 83 13.77 5.55 12.83
C VAL A 83 13.29 4.77 11.60
N ILE A 84 12.70 5.49 10.65
CA ILE A 84 12.34 4.96 9.33
C ILE A 84 13.19 5.68 8.29
N LEU A 85 13.79 4.91 7.38
CA LEU A 85 14.50 5.44 6.23
C LEU A 85 13.75 5.01 4.96
N VAL A 86 13.60 5.95 4.02
CA VAL A 86 13.08 5.66 2.69
C VAL A 86 14.16 6.07 1.67
N GLY A 87 14.59 5.09 0.88
CA GLY A 87 15.86 5.21 0.17
C GLY A 87 17.02 5.26 1.16
N ALA A 88 17.88 6.28 1.04
CA ALA A 88 19.00 6.51 1.94
C ALA A 88 18.74 7.63 2.98
N LYS A 89 17.48 8.12 3.11
CA LYS A 89 17.18 9.33 3.90
C LYS A 89 16.22 9.00 5.05
N PRO A 90 16.49 9.51 6.26
CA PRO A 90 15.52 9.45 7.36
C PRO A 90 14.21 10.13 6.97
N LEU A 91 13.09 9.50 7.32
CA LEU A 91 11.75 10.03 7.09
C LEU A 91 11.41 11.03 8.21
N THR A 92 11.39 12.33 7.89
CA THR A 92 11.14 13.41 8.86
C THR A 92 9.76 14.04 8.73
N GLY A 93 8.96 13.62 7.77
CA GLY A 93 7.61 14.11 7.49
C GLY A 93 6.91 13.24 6.47
N ALA A 94 5.77 13.68 5.95
CA ALA A 94 5.00 12.93 4.98
C ALA A 94 5.82 12.57 3.73
N LEU A 95 5.80 11.30 3.37
CA LEU A 95 6.45 10.81 2.15
C LEU A 95 5.72 11.38 0.92
N THR A 96 6.44 12.01 0.01
CA THR A 96 5.84 12.66 -1.17
C THR A 96 5.82 11.75 -2.39
N ASP A 97 6.78 10.82 -2.52
CA ASP A 97 6.83 9.86 -3.63
C ASP A 97 6.19 8.53 -3.23
N VAL A 98 4.90 8.62 -2.88
CA VAL A 98 4.10 7.50 -2.39
C VAL A 98 2.71 7.50 -3.00
N GLY A 99 2.21 6.32 -3.31
CA GLY A 99 0.80 6.03 -3.54
C GLY A 99 0.23 5.39 -2.27
N ILE A 100 -0.93 5.85 -1.81
CA ILE A 100 -1.60 5.26 -0.65
C ILE A 100 -3.01 4.86 -1.03
N VAL A 101 -3.35 3.61 -0.73
CA VAL A 101 -4.72 3.08 -0.81
C VAL A 101 -5.16 2.75 0.61
N PHE A 102 -6.17 3.44 1.09
CA PHE A 102 -6.78 3.21 2.40
C PHE A 102 -7.90 2.18 2.30
N GLN A 103 -8.30 1.62 3.42
CA GLN A 103 -9.43 0.71 3.54
C GLN A 103 -10.72 1.34 2.99
N ASP A 104 -10.98 2.59 3.35
CA ASP A 104 -12.02 3.41 2.73
C ASP A 104 -11.46 4.04 1.46
N HIS A 105 -12.27 4.12 0.41
CA HIS A 105 -11.82 4.63 -0.90
C HIS A 105 -11.39 6.09 -0.87
N LEU A 106 -11.93 6.89 0.06
CA LEU A 106 -11.67 8.33 0.24
C LEU A 106 -11.71 9.11 -1.08
N LEU A 107 -12.71 8.79 -1.92
CA LEU A 107 -12.97 9.56 -3.12
C LEU A 107 -13.74 10.83 -2.79
N LEU A 108 -13.44 11.93 -3.49
CA LEU A 108 -14.18 13.17 -3.37
C LEU A 108 -15.52 13.02 -4.11
N GLU A 109 -16.62 13.03 -3.36
CA GLU A 109 -17.98 12.76 -3.88
C GLU A 109 -18.43 13.79 -4.93
N PHE A 110 -17.90 15.00 -4.91
CA PHE A 110 -18.19 16.10 -5.83
C PHE A 110 -17.26 16.12 -7.07
N ARG A 111 -16.41 15.11 -7.25
CA ARG A 111 -15.53 14.93 -8.41
C ARG A 111 -15.84 13.63 -9.12
N THR A 112 -15.71 13.62 -10.46
CA THR A 112 -15.82 12.40 -11.23
C THR A 112 -14.70 11.41 -10.89
N ALA A 113 -14.82 10.15 -11.32
CA ALA A 113 -13.79 9.14 -11.14
C ALA A 113 -12.44 9.59 -11.73
N LEU A 114 -12.46 10.13 -12.95
CA LEU A 114 -11.25 10.62 -13.59
C LEU A 114 -10.66 11.83 -12.86
N ASP A 115 -11.49 12.78 -12.43
CA ASP A 115 -11.03 13.96 -11.69
C ASP A 115 -10.44 13.60 -10.31
N ASN A 116 -10.95 12.54 -9.67
CA ASN A 116 -10.35 11.98 -8.45
C ASN A 116 -8.93 11.47 -8.71
N VAL A 117 -8.68 10.83 -9.83
CA VAL A 117 -7.34 10.35 -10.21
C VAL A 117 -6.43 11.52 -10.59
N LEU A 118 -6.92 12.48 -11.37
CA LEU A 118 -6.16 13.66 -11.80
C LEU A 118 -5.77 14.59 -10.65
N LEU A 119 -6.45 14.49 -9.51
CA LEU A 119 -6.21 15.32 -8.33
C LEU A 119 -4.74 15.27 -7.88
N GLN A 120 -4.06 14.14 -8.02
CA GLN A 120 -2.64 14.00 -7.68
C GLN A 120 -1.75 14.94 -8.53
N GLY A 121 -2.06 15.07 -9.82
CA GLY A 121 -1.37 16.01 -10.71
C GLY A 121 -1.67 17.48 -10.36
N VAL A 122 -2.93 17.76 -10.03
CA VAL A 122 -3.37 19.11 -9.63
C VAL A 122 -2.65 19.58 -8.36
N ILE A 123 -2.66 18.75 -7.31
CA ILE A 123 -2.03 19.07 -6.01
C ILE A 123 -0.51 19.32 -6.18
N ARG A 124 0.13 18.58 -7.08
CA ARG A 124 1.58 18.68 -7.32
C ARG A 124 1.93 19.70 -8.41
N HIS A 125 0.96 20.45 -8.92
CA HIS A 125 1.14 21.44 -9.98
C HIS A 125 1.82 20.88 -11.24
N LEU A 126 1.50 19.62 -11.60
CA LEU A 126 2.05 18.95 -12.79
C LEU A 126 1.24 19.28 -14.03
N PRO A 127 1.85 19.26 -15.24
CA PRO A 127 1.11 19.31 -16.49
C PRO A 127 0.08 18.19 -16.57
N LEU A 128 -1.20 18.53 -16.71
CA LEU A 128 -2.28 17.54 -16.70
C LEU A 128 -2.35 16.61 -17.92
N PRO A 129 -1.95 17.00 -19.15
CA PRO A 129 -2.05 16.13 -20.31
C PRO A 129 -1.35 14.78 -20.14
N PRO A 130 -0.08 14.68 -19.69
CA PRO A 130 0.57 13.39 -19.44
C PRO A 130 -0.07 12.62 -18.28
N VAL A 131 -0.51 13.29 -17.20
CA VAL A 131 -1.21 12.65 -16.07
C VAL A 131 -2.54 12.06 -16.54
N ARG A 132 -3.30 12.80 -17.37
CA ARG A 132 -4.56 12.32 -17.95
C ARG A 132 -4.34 11.10 -18.86
N LYS A 133 -3.29 11.13 -19.69
CA LYS A 133 -2.95 9.97 -20.52
C LYS A 133 -2.72 8.72 -19.66
N ARG A 134 -1.90 8.84 -18.63
CA ARG A 134 -1.64 7.72 -17.69
C ARG A 134 -2.90 7.29 -16.94
N ALA A 135 -3.76 8.22 -16.52
CA ALA A 135 -5.03 7.91 -15.87
C ALA A 135 -5.94 7.07 -16.77
N LEU A 136 -6.05 7.42 -18.05
CA LEU A 136 -6.85 6.67 -19.02
C LEU A 136 -6.28 5.27 -19.29
N GLU A 137 -4.96 5.13 -19.41
CA GLU A 137 -4.29 3.82 -19.52
C GLU A 137 -4.58 2.92 -18.29
N LEU A 138 -4.55 3.50 -17.08
CA LEU A 138 -4.92 2.78 -15.85
C LEU A 138 -6.40 2.40 -15.84
N PHE A 139 -7.27 3.29 -16.31
CA PHE A 139 -8.72 3.01 -16.40
C PHE A 139 -8.99 1.83 -17.33
N GLU A 140 -8.32 1.75 -18.47
CA GLU A 140 -8.45 0.60 -19.37
C GLU A 140 -7.99 -0.69 -18.72
N ARG A 141 -6.80 -0.68 -18.12
CA ARG A 141 -6.24 -1.87 -17.43
C ARG A 141 -7.08 -2.33 -16.25
N LEU A 142 -7.74 -1.41 -15.54
CA LEU A 142 -8.59 -1.69 -14.37
C LEU A 142 -10.06 -1.89 -14.76
N GLY A 143 -10.42 -1.96 -16.05
CA GLY A 143 -11.80 -2.16 -16.51
C GLY A 143 -12.74 -1.00 -16.19
N LEU A 144 -12.20 0.23 -16.11
CA LEU A 144 -12.92 1.46 -15.79
C LEU A 144 -13.11 2.39 -17.01
N ALA A 145 -12.82 1.97 -18.24
CA ALA A 145 -12.82 2.82 -19.43
C ALA A 145 -14.14 3.62 -19.61
N HIS A 146 -15.26 3.04 -19.19
CA HIS A 146 -16.61 3.65 -19.29
C HIS A 146 -17.04 4.44 -18.04
N ALA A 147 -16.16 4.58 -17.03
CA ALA A 147 -16.52 5.12 -15.71
C ALA A 147 -15.90 6.51 -15.43
N GLY A 148 -15.12 7.05 -16.37
CA GLY A 148 -14.36 8.29 -16.15
C GLY A 148 -15.20 9.48 -15.71
N ASP A 149 -16.36 9.65 -16.30
CA ASP A 149 -17.25 10.79 -16.04
C ASP A 149 -18.29 10.54 -14.93
N ARG A 150 -18.29 9.33 -14.33
CA ARG A 150 -19.20 8.99 -13.23
C ARG A 150 -18.70 9.54 -11.91
N TYR A 151 -19.63 9.91 -11.04
CA TYR A 151 -19.35 10.30 -9.66
C TYR A 151 -19.26 9.06 -8.75
N PRO A 152 -18.58 9.15 -7.58
CA PRO A 152 -18.40 8.01 -6.68
C PRO A 152 -19.68 7.29 -6.28
N HIS A 153 -20.79 8.02 -6.06
CA HIS A 153 -22.09 7.44 -5.72
C HIS A 153 -22.75 6.65 -6.88
N GLU A 154 -22.28 6.84 -8.12
CA GLU A 154 -22.74 6.09 -9.30
C GLU A 154 -21.91 4.84 -9.59
N LEU A 155 -20.86 4.61 -8.78
CA LEU A 155 -19.93 3.49 -8.94
C LEU A 155 -20.25 2.35 -7.96
N SER A 156 -20.04 1.10 -8.39
CA SER A 156 -20.04 -0.02 -7.46
C SER A 156 -18.86 0.07 -6.47
N GLY A 157 -18.92 -0.66 -5.36
CA GLY A 157 -17.81 -0.72 -4.40
C GLY A 157 -16.47 -1.12 -5.05
N GLY A 158 -16.51 -2.14 -5.92
CA GLY A 158 -15.33 -2.57 -6.66
C GLY A 158 -14.80 -1.52 -7.65
N MET A 159 -15.68 -0.77 -8.29
CA MET A 159 -15.27 0.33 -9.18
C MET A 159 -14.63 1.46 -8.37
N ARG A 160 -15.20 1.85 -7.22
CA ARG A 160 -14.59 2.86 -6.33
C ARG A 160 -13.20 2.42 -5.88
N GLN A 161 -13.01 1.14 -5.55
CA GLN A 161 -11.71 0.60 -5.17
C GLN A 161 -10.69 0.69 -6.30
N ARG A 162 -11.08 0.33 -7.52
CA ARG A 162 -10.21 0.44 -8.70
C ARG A 162 -9.86 1.90 -9.02
N VAL A 163 -10.79 2.85 -8.83
CA VAL A 163 -10.50 4.29 -8.96
C VAL A 163 -9.49 4.75 -7.89
N SER A 164 -9.64 4.30 -6.65
CA SER A 164 -8.68 4.58 -5.57
C SER A 164 -7.28 4.03 -5.90
N LEU A 165 -7.20 2.82 -6.46
CA LEU A 165 -5.96 2.21 -6.92
C LEU A 165 -5.35 3.02 -8.10
N ALA A 166 -6.16 3.40 -9.10
CA ALA A 166 -5.70 4.25 -10.20
C ALA A 166 -5.15 5.59 -9.69
N ARG A 167 -5.82 6.22 -8.70
CA ARG A 167 -5.37 7.46 -8.07
C ARG A 167 -4.03 7.29 -7.38
N ALA A 168 -3.80 6.17 -6.70
CA ALA A 168 -2.52 5.89 -6.04
C ALA A 168 -1.38 5.67 -7.04
N LEU A 169 -1.67 5.09 -8.22
CA LEU A 169 -0.68 4.67 -9.21
C LEU A 169 -0.44 5.68 -10.33
N VAL A 170 -1.28 6.72 -10.49
CA VAL A 170 -1.25 7.60 -11.67
C VAL A 170 0.07 8.35 -11.85
N LEU A 171 0.78 8.65 -10.77
CA LEU A 171 2.08 9.32 -10.82
C LEU A 171 3.26 8.33 -10.75
N SER A 172 3.02 7.04 -10.90
CA SER A 172 4.05 5.98 -10.80
C SER A 172 4.96 6.17 -9.58
N PRO A 173 4.41 6.10 -8.35
CA PRO A 173 5.17 6.34 -7.13
C PRO A 173 6.23 5.25 -6.92
N SER A 174 7.35 5.59 -6.27
CA SER A 174 8.38 4.61 -5.91
C SER A 174 7.96 3.68 -4.76
N VAL A 175 6.99 4.10 -3.94
CA VAL A 175 6.45 3.33 -2.81
C VAL A 175 4.93 3.27 -2.93
N LEU A 176 4.35 2.09 -2.74
CA LEU A 176 2.91 1.88 -2.68
C LEU A 176 2.54 1.28 -1.32
N LEU A 177 1.71 1.98 -0.58
CA LEU A 177 1.21 1.57 0.72
C LEU A 177 -0.28 1.25 0.60
N MET A 178 -0.71 0.09 1.08
CA MET A 178 -2.11 -0.33 0.97
C MET A 178 -2.60 -0.91 2.30
N ASP A 179 -3.71 -0.39 2.79
CA ASP A 179 -4.36 -0.84 4.02
C ASP A 179 -5.69 -1.52 3.70
N GLU A 180 -5.73 -2.84 3.80
CA GLU A 180 -6.89 -3.70 3.54
C GLU A 180 -7.68 -3.34 2.26
N PRO A 181 -6.99 -3.17 1.10
CA PRO A 181 -7.60 -2.57 -0.09
C PRO A 181 -8.72 -3.42 -0.70
N PHE A 182 -8.89 -4.67 -0.28
CA PHE A 182 -9.89 -5.58 -0.84
C PHE A 182 -11.00 -5.95 0.17
N GLY A 183 -10.95 -5.41 1.40
CA GLY A 183 -11.85 -5.81 2.48
C GLY A 183 -13.34 -5.60 2.18
N ALA A 184 -13.69 -4.55 1.44
CA ALA A 184 -15.07 -4.21 1.10
C ALA A 184 -15.57 -4.84 -0.22
N LEU A 185 -14.77 -5.71 -0.87
CA LEU A 185 -15.11 -6.31 -2.16
C LEU A 185 -15.78 -7.69 -2.00
N ASP A 186 -16.74 -7.97 -2.88
CA ASP A 186 -17.22 -9.34 -3.05
C ASP A 186 -16.11 -10.26 -3.58
N ALA A 187 -16.30 -11.59 -3.45
CA ALA A 187 -15.27 -12.58 -3.74
C ALA A 187 -14.75 -12.52 -5.18
N LEU A 188 -15.64 -12.39 -6.18
CA LEU A 188 -15.22 -12.36 -7.59
C LEU A 188 -14.49 -11.06 -7.95
N THR A 189 -15.02 -9.93 -7.50
CA THR A 189 -14.40 -8.62 -7.70
C THR A 189 -13.02 -8.58 -7.03
N ARG A 190 -12.88 -9.13 -5.82
CA ARG A 190 -11.61 -9.22 -5.09
C ARG A 190 -10.55 -9.99 -5.87
N ILE A 191 -10.92 -11.15 -6.41
CA ILE A 191 -10.02 -11.98 -7.24
C ILE A 191 -9.54 -11.17 -8.45
N GLN A 192 -10.44 -10.49 -9.15
CA GLN A 192 -10.09 -9.71 -10.34
C GLN A 192 -9.19 -8.53 -10.00
N VAL A 193 -9.53 -7.72 -8.97
CA VAL A 193 -8.72 -6.54 -8.59
C VAL A 193 -7.33 -6.96 -8.09
N ARG A 194 -7.22 -8.09 -7.39
CA ARG A 194 -5.94 -8.65 -6.98
C ARG A 194 -5.07 -9.01 -8.20
N HIS A 195 -5.65 -9.68 -9.20
CA HIS A 195 -4.95 -10.02 -10.43
C HIS A 195 -4.50 -8.76 -11.18
N ASP A 196 -5.41 -7.78 -11.34
CA ASP A 196 -5.10 -6.50 -12.00
C ASP A 196 -3.95 -5.77 -11.30
N LEU A 197 -3.95 -5.75 -9.95
CA LEU A 197 -2.87 -5.17 -9.16
C LEU A 197 -1.53 -5.88 -9.39
N GLU A 198 -1.52 -7.21 -9.41
CA GLU A 198 -0.29 -7.97 -9.66
C GLU A 198 0.27 -7.65 -11.05
N GLN A 199 -0.58 -7.62 -12.09
CA GLN A 199 -0.17 -7.27 -13.46
C GLN A 199 0.42 -5.86 -13.54
N LEU A 200 -0.21 -4.87 -12.87
CA LEU A 200 0.30 -3.50 -12.82
C LEU A 200 1.65 -3.44 -12.10
N TRP A 201 1.76 -4.09 -10.94
CA TRP A 201 2.99 -4.10 -10.17
C TRP A 201 4.15 -4.81 -10.89
N MET A 202 3.89 -5.89 -11.62
CA MET A 202 4.93 -6.59 -12.41
C MET A 202 5.59 -5.70 -13.46
N VAL A 203 4.89 -4.68 -13.96
CA VAL A 203 5.42 -3.71 -14.93
C VAL A 203 6.24 -2.62 -14.22
N ASP A 204 5.68 -2.02 -13.19
CA ASP A 204 6.23 -0.79 -12.59
C ASP A 204 7.21 -1.08 -11.42
N ARG A 205 7.09 -2.25 -10.75
CA ARG A 205 8.00 -2.71 -9.69
C ARG A 205 8.24 -1.70 -8.57
N GLN A 206 7.17 -1.01 -8.12
CA GLN A 206 7.24 -0.19 -6.91
C GLN A 206 7.54 -1.07 -5.69
N THR A 207 8.16 -0.49 -4.66
CA THR A 207 8.24 -1.14 -3.34
C THR A 207 6.86 -1.08 -2.68
N VAL A 208 6.32 -2.23 -2.27
CA VAL A 208 4.96 -2.34 -1.75
C VAL A 208 4.98 -2.78 -0.30
N LEU A 209 4.24 -2.05 0.55
CA LEU A 209 3.82 -2.50 1.88
C LEU A 209 2.30 -2.67 1.86
N PHE A 210 1.86 -3.92 1.95
CA PHE A 210 0.46 -4.33 1.83
C PHE A 210 -0.05 -4.89 3.16
N ILE A 211 -1.06 -4.27 3.71
CA ILE A 211 -1.71 -4.73 4.93
C ILE A 211 -2.98 -5.47 4.57
N THR A 212 -3.14 -6.65 5.11
CA THR A 212 -4.36 -7.45 4.98
C THR A 212 -4.57 -8.35 6.18
N HIS A 213 -5.81 -8.75 6.40
CA HIS A 213 -6.16 -9.84 7.32
C HIS A 213 -6.36 -11.18 6.58
N SER A 214 -6.35 -11.18 5.24
CA SER A 214 -6.44 -12.41 4.42
C SER A 214 -5.05 -12.99 4.17
N VAL A 215 -4.85 -14.19 4.67
CA VAL A 215 -3.61 -14.96 4.44
C VAL A 215 -3.44 -15.28 2.96
N GLU A 216 -4.55 -15.58 2.27
CA GLU A 216 -4.55 -15.91 0.85
C GLU A 216 -4.11 -14.70 -0.01
N GLU A 217 -4.60 -13.50 0.32
CA GLU A 217 -4.15 -12.28 -0.37
C GLU A 217 -2.65 -12.05 -0.18
N ALA A 218 -2.18 -12.18 1.06
CA ALA A 218 -0.77 -11.99 1.38
C ALA A 218 0.12 -12.98 0.63
N VAL A 219 -0.19 -14.27 0.70
CA VAL A 219 0.58 -15.32 0.00
C VAL A 219 0.46 -15.17 -1.52
N GLY A 220 -0.73 -14.78 -2.02
CA GLY A 220 -0.98 -14.62 -3.44
C GLY A 220 -0.28 -13.43 -4.10
N LEU A 221 0.07 -12.38 -3.35
CA LEU A 221 0.63 -11.16 -3.91
C LEU A 221 2.10 -10.91 -3.55
N SER A 222 2.59 -11.47 -2.43
CA SER A 222 3.83 -11.00 -1.85
C SER A 222 5.05 -11.85 -2.21
N ASP A 223 6.20 -11.21 -2.23
CA ASP A 223 7.50 -11.89 -2.23
C ASP A 223 7.86 -12.31 -0.80
N ARG A 224 7.36 -11.55 0.21
CA ARG A 224 7.56 -11.85 1.63
C ARG A 224 6.34 -11.47 2.45
N VAL A 225 6.01 -12.31 3.44
CA VAL A 225 4.90 -12.09 4.39
C VAL A 225 5.45 -11.94 5.80
N LEU A 226 5.10 -10.84 6.45
CA LEU A 226 5.39 -10.56 7.85
C LEU A 226 4.17 -10.90 8.70
N VAL A 227 4.32 -11.82 9.64
CA VAL A 227 3.25 -12.23 10.56
C VAL A 227 3.37 -11.45 11.85
N MET A 228 2.31 -10.75 12.26
CA MET A 228 2.28 -9.97 13.49
C MET A 228 1.52 -10.69 14.60
N SER A 229 2.04 -10.56 15.83
CA SER A 229 1.35 -10.99 17.06
C SER A 229 0.13 -10.12 17.36
N PRO A 230 -0.81 -10.59 18.24
CA PRO A 230 -1.79 -9.70 18.87
C PRO A 230 -1.15 -8.49 19.55
N SER A 231 -1.98 -7.50 19.89
CA SER A 231 -1.55 -6.27 20.57
C SER A 231 -0.89 -6.53 21.94
N PRO A 232 0.20 -5.82 22.28
CA PRO A 232 0.99 -4.94 21.41
C PRO A 232 1.72 -5.71 20.32
N GLY A 233 1.54 -5.23 19.07
CA GLY A 233 2.02 -5.95 17.89
C GLY A 233 3.55 -5.99 17.79
N ARG A 234 4.05 -7.08 17.24
CA ARG A 234 5.44 -7.26 16.81
C ARG A 234 5.48 -8.27 15.66
N VAL A 235 6.46 -8.18 14.80
CA VAL A 235 6.73 -9.23 13.81
C VAL A 235 7.24 -10.47 14.55
N VAL A 236 6.59 -11.61 14.34
CA VAL A 236 6.91 -12.90 14.99
C VAL A 236 7.42 -13.94 14.01
N GLU A 237 7.15 -13.75 12.73
CA GLU A 237 7.61 -14.61 11.64
C GLU A 237 7.75 -13.80 10.36
N GLU A 238 8.75 -14.13 9.57
CA GLU A 238 8.95 -13.64 8.20
C GLU A 238 9.02 -14.85 7.26
N LEU A 239 8.14 -14.88 6.27
CA LEU A 239 8.09 -15.95 5.28
C LEU A 239 8.40 -15.39 3.89
N SER A 240 9.47 -15.86 3.27
CA SER A 240 9.71 -15.64 1.84
C SER A 240 8.81 -16.57 1.03
N ILE A 241 8.16 -16.02 0.01
CA ILE A 241 7.26 -16.74 -0.89
C ILE A 241 7.99 -16.93 -2.22
N ASP A 242 8.69 -18.03 -2.33
CA ASP A 242 9.51 -18.37 -3.51
C ASP A 242 8.68 -19.10 -4.58
N LEU A 243 7.71 -18.37 -5.14
CA LEU A 243 6.81 -18.87 -6.17
C LEU A 243 6.86 -17.97 -7.41
N PRO A 244 6.79 -18.55 -8.62
CA PRO A 244 6.80 -17.78 -9.85
C PRO A 244 5.61 -16.83 -9.97
N ARG A 245 5.76 -15.81 -10.79
CA ARG A 245 4.70 -14.84 -11.16
C ARG A 245 4.43 -14.90 -12.67
N PRO A 246 3.21 -14.58 -13.15
CA PRO A 246 2.03 -14.25 -12.35
C PRO A 246 1.49 -15.45 -11.57
N ARG A 247 0.95 -15.19 -10.39
CA ARG A 247 0.35 -16.25 -9.58
C ARG A 247 -1.08 -16.55 -10.03
N PRO A 248 -1.57 -17.80 -9.82
CA PRO A 248 -2.89 -18.21 -10.25
C PRO A 248 -4.00 -17.31 -9.71
N VAL A 249 -5.03 -17.11 -10.52
CA VAL A 249 -6.21 -16.33 -10.13
C VAL A 249 -6.94 -17.00 -8.96
N ALA A 250 -7.10 -18.33 -9.00
CA ALA A 250 -7.68 -19.13 -7.93
C ALA A 250 -6.57 -19.72 -7.05
N LEU A 251 -6.29 -19.13 -5.89
CA LEU A 251 -5.19 -19.52 -5.00
C LEU A 251 -5.43 -20.87 -4.26
N GLY A 252 -6.67 -21.34 -4.21
CA GLY A 252 -7.01 -22.56 -3.45
C GLY A 252 -6.62 -23.87 -4.11
N GLU A 253 -6.25 -23.87 -5.39
CA GLU A 253 -5.96 -25.07 -6.16
C GLU A 253 -4.46 -25.40 -6.24
N GLU A 254 -3.59 -24.50 -5.80
CA GLU A 254 -2.14 -24.67 -5.85
C GLU A 254 -1.60 -25.20 -4.51
N PRO A 255 -1.09 -26.45 -4.47
CA PRO A 255 -0.59 -27.06 -3.23
C PRO A 255 0.52 -26.25 -2.55
N GLU A 256 1.38 -25.59 -3.32
CA GLU A 256 2.48 -24.79 -2.80
C GLU A 256 1.98 -23.53 -2.08
N LEU A 257 1.00 -22.81 -2.67
CA LEU A 257 0.35 -21.65 -2.03
C LEU A 257 -0.39 -22.09 -0.75
N ALA A 258 -1.07 -23.23 -0.79
CA ALA A 258 -1.76 -23.80 0.38
C ALA A 258 -0.78 -24.13 1.52
N ALA A 259 0.44 -24.57 1.21
CA ALA A 259 1.47 -24.87 2.21
C ALA A 259 1.93 -23.59 2.94
N TYR A 260 2.15 -22.48 2.22
CA TYR A 260 2.47 -21.19 2.84
C TYR A 260 1.32 -20.67 3.70
N SER A 261 0.09 -20.71 3.20
CA SER A 261 -1.10 -20.31 3.96
C SER A 261 -1.24 -21.13 5.24
N LYS A 262 -1.08 -22.43 5.16
CA LYS A 262 -1.11 -23.33 6.33
C LYS A 262 -0.05 -22.95 7.37
N ARG A 263 1.17 -22.66 6.95
CA ARG A 263 2.25 -22.22 7.85
C ARG A 263 1.87 -20.95 8.63
N ILE A 264 1.26 -19.96 7.97
CA ILE A 264 0.78 -18.75 8.62
C ILE A 264 -0.36 -19.07 9.59
N TYR A 265 -1.34 -19.89 9.20
CA TYR A 265 -2.42 -20.31 10.09
C TYR A 265 -1.91 -21.10 11.31
N ASP A 266 -0.89 -21.94 11.15
CA ASP A 266 -0.26 -22.65 12.27
C ASP A 266 0.44 -21.68 13.25
N HIS A 267 0.98 -20.56 12.76
CA HIS A 267 1.48 -19.47 13.61
C HIS A 267 0.35 -18.78 14.38
N PHE A 268 -0.75 -18.44 13.72
CA PHE A 268 -1.92 -17.85 14.39
C PHE A 268 -2.54 -18.77 15.45
N ALA A 269 -2.57 -20.08 15.19
CA ALA A 269 -3.02 -21.07 16.17
C ALA A 269 -2.08 -21.10 17.41
N ARG A 270 -0.77 -21.09 17.22
CA ARG A 270 0.21 -21.03 18.32
C ARG A 270 0.12 -19.74 19.14
N LEU A 271 -0.27 -18.63 18.52
CA LEU A 271 -0.49 -17.36 19.17
C LEU A 271 -1.86 -17.23 19.84
N GLY A 272 -2.73 -18.26 19.74
CA GLY A 272 -4.08 -18.23 20.26
C GLY A 272 -5.03 -17.27 19.52
N VAL A 273 -4.68 -16.87 18.30
CA VAL A 273 -5.51 -15.99 17.47
C VAL A 273 -6.69 -16.76 16.85
N ILE A 274 -6.46 -18.02 16.54
CA ILE A 274 -7.49 -18.95 16.03
C ILE A 274 -7.46 -20.23 16.86
N HIS A 275 -8.63 -20.82 17.06
CA HIS A 275 -8.78 -22.14 17.67
C HIS A 275 -8.78 -23.21 16.57
N ARG A 276 -8.12 -24.34 16.81
CA ARG A 276 -8.14 -25.52 15.93
C ARG A 276 -9.44 -26.27 16.05
#